data_33b57a2b010432846c821afabf9aa985
#
_entry.id   33b57a2b010432846c821afabf9aa985
#
_cell.length_a   1.000
_cell.length_b   1.000
_cell.length_c   1.000
_cell.angle_alpha   90.00
_cell.angle_beta   90.00
_cell.angle_gamma   90.00
#
_symmetry.space_group_name_H-M   'P 1'
#
loop_
_entity.id
_entity.type
_entity.pdbx_description
1 polymer ?
#
loop_
_entity_poly.entity_id
_entity_poly.type
_entity_poly.pdbx_seq_one_letter_code
_entity_poly.pdbx_strand_id
1 'polypeptide(L)'
;SDIPFAELSIANPGIADISSLSDRTIYVLGKSPGLTTLTLLDAAGQLITNVDVRVAADVSEFKERLRQILPGEKIEVRTANDGIVLSGIVSSTQRLQRALDLAERYAPERVSNLMSVGGIQQVMMKVRFAEMSRSVSKSLSASLALNGLVGNDLAINGGTNTTNTAGAIANSLGGTTPASNSNAGAVLFGFNAGSTQVGLLLEALEQKGAVRFLAEPNLVALSGQEATFLAGGEYPVPVAQTGDQISVQYKPFGVEMSFIPRVVDKDLINLELKAAVSAIDASNSVSLGNGFDISAFTRRETSTTVEMRDGESFAIAGLLTDDFTDNSSQLPWIGDVPVLGALFRSANYQRSQSELVIIITAHLVTPTRGEALALPTDRIKPPTESELFLSGRTSKGSTAPTKGAAGEVAKQDFSGSYGYVLD
;
A
#
# COMPACT_ATOMS: atom_id res chain seq x y z
N SER A 1 56.14 -36.93 -32.70
CA SER A 1 56.41 -36.79 -34.14
C SER A 1 56.64 -38.14 -34.73
N ASP A 2 56.10 -38.38 -35.91
CA ASP A 2 56.34 -39.63 -36.65
C ASP A 2 57.79 -39.66 -37.29
N ILE A 3 58.34 -38.49 -37.51
CA ILE A 3 59.68 -38.27 -37.99
C ILE A 3 60.59 -37.84 -36.84
N PRO A 4 61.80 -38.38 -36.68
CA PRO A 4 62.71 -37.94 -35.63
C PRO A 4 63.15 -36.49 -35.93
N PHE A 5 63.09 -35.64 -34.88
CA PHE A 5 63.57 -34.26 -34.97
C PHE A 5 64.95 -34.13 -34.36
N ALA A 6 65.72 -33.16 -34.85
CA ALA A 6 67.07 -32.88 -34.35
C ALA A 6 67.11 -31.55 -33.59
N GLU A 7 66.28 -30.59 -34.00
CA GLU A 7 66.22 -29.26 -33.36
C GLU A 7 64.77 -28.85 -33.03
N LEU A 8 64.63 -28.21 -31.87
CA LEU A 8 63.41 -27.70 -31.37
C LEU A 8 63.50 -26.19 -31.07
N SER A 9 62.57 -25.42 -31.60
CA SER A 9 62.48 -23.98 -31.29
C SER A 9 61.10 -23.55 -30.87
N ILE A 10 61.07 -22.78 -29.84
CA ILE A 10 59.79 -22.11 -29.38
C ILE A 10 59.92 -20.61 -29.58
N ALA A 11 58.89 -20.01 -30.17
CA ALA A 11 58.90 -18.58 -30.50
C ALA A 11 58.91 -17.70 -29.25
N ASN A 12 58.24 -18.12 -28.21
CA ASN A 12 58.16 -17.37 -26.92
C ASN A 12 58.31 -18.31 -25.71
N PRO A 13 59.51 -18.44 -25.10
CA PRO A 13 59.79 -19.31 -23.97
C PRO A 13 59.16 -18.81 -22.66
N GLY A 14 58.61 -17.57 -22.62
CA GLY A 14 57.85 -17.05 -21.48
C GLY A 14 56.42 -17.60 -21.41
N ILE A 15 55.85 -18.06 -22.55
CA ILE A 15 54.50 -18.64 -22.62
C ILE A 15 54.55 -20.13 -22.35
N ALA A 16 55.49 -20.86 -23.04
CA ALA A 16 55.62 -22.28 -22.84
C ALA A 16 57.10 -22.68 -22.88
N ASP A 17 57.45 -23.71 -22.14
CA ASP A 17 58.78 -24.35 -22.17
C ASP A 17 58.68 -25.71 -22.81
N ILE A 18 59.78 -26.12 -23.42
CA ILE A 18 59.87 -27.40 -24.13
C ILE A 18 61.02 -28.21 -23.60
N SER A 19 60.81 -29.52 -23.50
CA SER A 19 61.87 -30.51 -23.22
C SER A 19 61.70 -31.73 -24.09
N SER A 20 62.78 -32.17 -24.70
CA SER A 20 62.82 -33.43 -25.48
C SER A 20 62.95 -34.63 -24.53
N LEU A 21 62.03 -35.55 -24.59
CA LEU A 21 62.10 -36.84 -23.88
C LEU A 21 62.73 -37.92 -24.71
N SER A 22 62.61 -37.85 -26.02
CA SER A 22 63.28 -38.72 -27.00
C SER A 22 63.37 -37.97 -28.33
N ASP A 23 64.01 -38.62 -29.34
CA ASP A 23 64.06 -38.10 -30.73
C ASP A 23 62.67 -37.90 -31.41
N ARG A 24 61.59 -38.41 -30.79
CA ARG A 24 60.24 -38.33 -31.35
C ARG A 24 59.21 -37.80 -30.38
N THR A 25 59.57 -37.61 -29.09
CA THR A 25 58.64 -37.20 -28.02
C THR A 25 59.07 -35.92 -27.39
N ILE A 26 58.15 -34.95 -27.34
CA ILE A 26 58.32 -33.62 -26.75
C ILE A 26 57.42 -33.47 -25.62
N TYR A 27 57.93 -32.93 -24.51
CA TYR A 27 57.14 -32.43 -23.41
C TYR A 27 56.99 -30.88 -23.47
N VAL A 28 55.80 -30.37 -23.47
CA VAL A 28 55.50 -28.93 -23.50
C VAL A 28 54.88 -28.54 -22.18
N LEU A 29 55.52 -27.60 -21.46
CA LEU A 29 55.06 -27.04 -20.22
C LEU A 29 54.56 -25.61 -20.42
N GLY A 30 53.28 -25.34 -20.21
CA GLY A 30 52.73 -23.99 -20.23
C GLY A 30 53.18 -23.22 -18.98
N LYS A 31 53.75 -22.02 -19.15
CA LYS A 31 54.21 -21.13 -18.06
C LYS A 31 53.25 -19.96 -17.83
N SER A 32 52.79 -19.32 -18.87
CA SER A 32 51.86 -18.19 -18.82
C SER A 32 50.84 -18.26 -19.96
N PRO A 33 49.64 -17.73 -19.77
CA PRO A 33 48.62 -17.69 -20.80
C PRO A 33 49.09 -16.93 -22.04
N GLY A 34 48.85 -17.50 -23.22
CA GLY A 34 49.25 -16.89 -24.49
C GLY A 34 49.31 -17.89 -25.65
N LEU A 35 49.67 -17.39 -26.81
CA LEU A 35 49.90 -18.17 -28.02
C LEU A 35 51.38 -18.16 -28.35
N THR A 36 51.95 -19.31 -28.63
CA THR A 36 53.33 -19.46 -29.13
C THR A 36 53.37 -20.57 -30.16
N THR A 37 54.41 -20.58 -30.99
CA THR A 37 54.59 -21.58 -32.03
C THR A 37 55.82 -22.41 -31.71
N LEU A 38 55.66 -23.71 -31.76
CA LEU A 38 56.75 -24.70 -31.66
C LEU A 38 57.10 -25.18 -33.06
N THR A 39 58.35 -25.03 -33.40
CA THR A 39 58.94 -25.45 -34.70
C THR A 39 59.81 -26.66 -34.48
N LEU A 40 59.65 -27.68 -35.32
CA LEU A 40 60.40 -28.93 -35.34
C LEU A 40 61.21 -29.00 -36.63
N LEU A 41 62.52 -29.20 -36.50
CA LEU A 41 63.44 -29.32 -37.61
C LEU A 41 64.08 -30.70 -37.61
N ASP A 42 64.40 -31.22 -38.80
CA ASP A 42 65.13 -32.46 -38.97
C ASP A 42 66.66 -32.26 -38.85
N ALA A 43 67.47 -33.34 -39.00
CA ALA A 43 68.91 -33.27 -38.93
C ALA A 43 69.57 -32.51 -40.13
N ALA A 44 68.82 -32.23 -41.19
CA ALA A 44 69.22 -31.43 -42.32
C ALA A 44 68.77 -29.96 -42.20
N GLY A 45 68.13 -29.56 -41.07
CA GLY A 45 67.63 -28.21 -40.86
C GLY A 45 66.31 -27.91 -41.60
N GLN A 46 65.63 -28.93 -42.15
CA GLN A 46 64.39 -28.75 -42.85
C GLN A 46 63.24 -28.79 -41.87
N LEU A 47 62.19 -27.97 -42.15
CA LEU A 47 60.98 -27.90 -41.33
C LEU A 47 60.16 -29.19 -41.40
N ILE A 48 60.02 -29.88 -40.28
CA ILE A 48 59.14 -31.03 -40.17
C ILE A 48 57.68 -30.54 -39.97
N THR A 49 57.43 -29.65 -38.96
CA THR A 49 56.13 -29.09 -38.71
C THR A 49 56.19 -27.88 -37.76
N ASN A 50 55.20 -27.01 -37.88
CA ASN A 50 54.91 -25.98 -36.90
C ASN A 50 53.65 -26.36 -36.12
N VAL A 51 53.76 -26.27 -34.82
CA VAL A 51 52.64 -26.54 -33.91
C VAL A 51 52.28 -25.27 -33.13
N ASP A 52 51.04 -24.80 -33.28
CA ASP A 52 50.56 -23.70 -32.49
C ASP A 52 50.23 -24.19 -31.10
N VAL A 53 50.91 -23.65 -30.09
CA VAL A 53 50.75 -23.96 -28.69
C VAL A 53 49.97 -22.83 -28.03
N ARG A 54 48.76 -23.16 -27.60
CA ARG A 54 47.91 -22.23 -26.85
C ARG A 54 47.92 -22.62 -25.38
N VAL A 55 48.46 -21.76 -24.54
CA VAL A 55 48.40 -21.90 -23.08
C VAL A 55 47.23 -21.08 -22.60
N ALA A 56 46.27 -21.74 -21.94
CA ALA A 56 45.11 -21.08 -21.33
C ALA A 56 45.12 -21.31 -19.82
N ALA A 57 44.60 -20.35 -19.05
CA ALA A 57 44.45 -20.54 -17.63
C ALA A 57 43.49 -21.71 -17.35
N ASP A 58 43.82 -22.56 -16.39
CA ASP A 58 42.92 -23.63 -15.96
C ASP A 58 41.77 -23.05 -15.11
N VAL A 59 40.59 -23.07 -15.67
CA VAL A 59 39.38 -22.61 -15.02
C VAL A 59 38.53 -23.76 -14.50
N SER A 60 39.03 -24.98 -14.49
CA SER A 60 38.27 -26.18 -14.08
C SER A 60 37.90 -26.11 -12.60
N GLU A 61 38.83 -25.76 -11.75
CA GLU A 61 38.61 -25.57 -10.33
C GLU A 61 37.59 -24.43 -10.07
N PHE A 62 37.74 -23.31 -10.77
CA PHE A 62 36.83 -22.19 -10.68
C PHE A 62 35.41 -22.58 -11.08
N LYS A 63 35.23 -23.34 -12.18
CA LYS A 63 33.90 -23.84 -12.60
C LYS A 63 33.25 -24.72 -11.53
N GLU A 64 34.03 -25.60 -10.93
CA GLU A 64 33.55 -26.50 -9.90
C GLU A 64 33.14 -25.72 -8.63
N ARG A 65 33.98 -24.78 -8.18
CA ARG A 65 33.67 -23.89 -7.06
C ARG A 65 32.44 -23.03 -7.34
N LEU A 66 32.31 -22.49 -8.54
CA LEU A 66 31.17 -21.68 -8.94
C LEU A 66 29.86 -22.48 -8.86
N ARG A 67 29.87 -23.75 -9.32
CA ARG A 67 28.73 -24.66 -9.23
C ARG A 67 28.34 -25.01 -7.78
N GLN A 68 29.33 -25.17 -6.90
CA GLN A 68 29.12 -25.45 -5.48
C GLN A 68 28.53 -24.25 -4.75
N ILE A 69 28.98 -23.03 -5.05
CA ILE A 69 28.55 -21.80 -4.36
C ILE A 69 27.21 -21.30 -4.92
N LEU A 70 26.97 -21.46 -6.22
CA LEU A 70 25.77 -20.99 -6.91
C LEU A 70 25.04 -22.16 -7.60
N PRO A 71 24.48 -23.10 -6.83
CA PRO A 71 23.77 -24.24 -7.39
C PRO A 71 22.51 -23.77 -8.14
N GLY A 72 22.32 -24.28 -9.36
CA GLY A 72 21.15 -24.00 -10.20
C GLY A 72 21.27 -22.78 -11.11
N GLU A 73 22.36 -22.01 -11.05
CA GLU A 73 22.61 -20.93 -11.98
C GLU A 73 23.23 -21.44 -13.30
N LYS A 74 22.82 -20.83 -14.41
CA LYS A 74 23.34 -21.16 -15.75
C LYS A 74 24.44 -20.19 -16.13
N ILE A 75 25.59 -20.32 -15.48
CA ILE A 75 26.77 -19.49 -15.74
C ILE A 75 27.78 -20.29 -16.56
N GLU A 76 28.14 -19.78 -17.74
CA GLU A 76 29.23 -20.28 -18.55
C GLU A 76 30.48 -19.49 -18.24
N VAL A 77 31.56 -20.23 -18.00
CA VAL A 77 32.90 -19.68 -17.80
C VAL A 77 33.76 -20.02 -19.00
N ARG A 78 34.30 -18.99 -19.63
CA ARG A 78 35.23 -19.12 -20.76
C ARG A 78 36.52 -18.35 -20.46
N THR A 79 37.63 -18.82 -21.02
CA THR A 79 38.88 -18.08 -20.99
C THR A 79 39.00 -17.24 -22.26
N ALA A 80 39.40 -15.99 -22.13
CA ALA A 80 39.74 -15.11 -23.24
C ALA A 80 41.13 -14.52 -22.99
N ASN A 81 42.10 -14.91 -23.78
CA ASN A 81 43.52 -14.59 -23.59
C ASN A 81 43.97 -14.97 -22.17
N ASP A 82 44.22 -13.99 -21.31
CA ASP A 82 44.69 -14.13 -19.94
C ASP A 82 43.60 -13.86 -18.87
N GLY A 83 42.34 -13.69 -19.31
CA GLY A 83 41.23 -13.37 -18.45
C GLY A 83 40.09 -14.40 -18.41
N ILE A 84 39.16 -14.20 -17.52
CA ILE A 84 37.93 -15.00 -17.35
C ILE A 84 36.77 -14.22 -17.89
N VAL A 85 35.98 -14.84 -18.74
CA VAL A 85 34.67 -14.29 -19.18
C VAL A 85 33.56 -15.10 -18.57
N LEU A 86 32.68 -14.41 -17.84
CA LEU A 86 31.45 -14.97 -17.28
C LEU A 86 30.29 -14.58 -18.17
N SER A 87 29.51 -15.55 -18.63
CA SER A 87 28.31 -15.33 -19.44
C SER A 87 27.18 -16.21 -18.97
N GLY A 88 25.93 -15.78 -19.24
CA GLY A 88 24.75 -16.54 -18.86
C GLY A 88 23.70 -15.69 -18.12
N ILE A 89 22.71 -16.36 -17.55
CA ILE A 89 21.60 -15.74 -16.85
C ILE A 89 21.63 -16.16 -15.39
N VAL A 90 21.67 -15.17 -14.50
CA VAL A 90 21.65 -15.36 -13.04
C VAL A 90 20.31 -14.90 -12.48
N SER A 91 19.84 -15.53 -11.42
CA SER A 91 18.51 -15.28 -10.85
C SER A 91 18.41 -14.00 -10.02
N SER A 92 19.54 -13.45 -9.54
CA SER A 92 19.53 -12.18 -8.76
C SER A 92 20.84 -11.41 -8.88
N THR A 93 20.77 -10.10 -8.61
CA THR A 93 21.95 -9.21 -8.59
C THR A 93 22.96 -9.62 -7.53
N GLN A 94 22.52 -10.14 -6.38
CA GLN A 94 23.44 -10.63 -5.34
C GLN A 94 24.23 -11.86 -5.79
N ARG A 95 23.61 -12.77 -6.53
CA ARG A 95 24.28 -13.95 -7.08
C ARG A 95 25.26 -13.57 -8.18
N LEU A 96 24.89 -12.57 -8.99
CA LEU A 96 25.82 -12.00 -9.98
C LEU A 96 27.06 -11.45 -9.29
N GLN A 97 26.89 -10.64 -8.23
CA GLN A 97 28.01 -10.06 -7.50
C GLN A 97 28.90 -11.13 -6.86
N ARG A 98 28.30 -12.15 -6.24
CA ARG A 98 29.07 -13.30 -5.69
C ARG A 98 29.89 -14.06 -6.76
N ALA A 99 29.32 -14.18 -7.96
CA ALA A 99 30.06 -14.81 -9.07
C ALA A 99 31.25 -13.96 -9.49
N LEU A 100 31.10 -12.63 -9.55
CA LEU A 100 32.17 -11.69 -9.85
C LEU A 100 33.27 -11.70 -8.78
N ASP A 101 32.88 -11.59 -7.49
CA ASP A 101 33.82 -11.60 -6.36
C ASP A 101 34.64 -12.89 -6.33
N LEU A 102 34.02 -14.02 -6.70
CA LEU A 102 34.74 -15.28 -6.83
C LEU A 102 35.69 -15.27 -8.01
N ALA A 103 35.26 -14.77 -9.17
CA ALA A 103 36.09 -14.70 -10.38
C ALA A 103 37.29 -13.77 -10.20
N GLU A 104 37.15 -12.66 -9.50
CA GLU A 104 38.25 -11.73 -9.20
C GLU A 104 39.37 -12.36 -8.36
N ARG A 105 39.03 -13.35 -7.52
CA ARG A 105 40.05 -14.09 -6.76
C ARG A 105 40.92 -14.98 -7.64
N TYR A 106 40.37 -15.46 -8.77
CA TYR A 106 41.11 -16.30 -9.74
C TYR A 106 41.82 -15.51 -10.84
N ALA A 107 41.25 -14.35 -11.22
CA ALA A 107 41.82 -13.47 -12.25
C ALA A 107 41.65 -11.99 -11.85
N PRO A 108 42.44 -11.43 -10.91
CA PRO A 108 42.34 -10.05 -10.49
C PRO A 108 42.43 -9.08 -11.66
N GLU A 109 41.51 -8.14 -11.76
CA GLU A 109 41.39 -7.10 -12.81
C GLU A 109 41.24 -7.63 -14.25
N ARG A 110 40.98 -8.95 -14.42
CA ARG A 110 40.87 -9.60 -15.74
C ARG A 110 39.58 -10.39 -15.89
N VAL A 111 38.52 -9.96 -15.22
CA VAL A 111 37.18 -10.55 -15.30
C VAL A 111 36.32 -9.72 -16.23
N SER A 112 35.78 -10.34 -17.27
CA SER A 112 34.78 -9.74 -18.15
C SER A 112 33.40 -10.29 -17.82
N ASN A 113 32.48 -9.40 -17.45
CA ASN A 113 31.12 -9.75 -17.10
C ASN A 113 30.19 -9.59 -18.30
N LEU A 114 29.67 -10.71 -18.82
CA LEU A 114 28.60 -10.79 -19.81
C LEU A 114 27.35 -11.51 -19.25
N MET A 115 27.24 -11.58 -17.94
CA MET A 115 26.06 -12.16 -17.30
C MET A 115 24.91 -11.14 -17.28
N SER A 116 23.70 -11.62 -17.44
CA SER A 116 22.46 -10.85 -17.26
C SER A 116 21.64 -11.42 -16.12
N VAL A 117 20.95 -10.53 -15.40
CA VAL A 117 20.00 -10.96 -14.37
C VAL A 117 18.68 -11.27 -15.07
N GLY A 118 18.26 -12.53 -14.98
CA GLY A 118 17.01 -13.02 -15.53
C GLY A 118 16.02 -13.36 -14.41
N GLY A 119 14.74 -13.35 -14.74
CA GLY A 119 13.67 -13.69 -13.83
C GLY A 119 12.55 -12.65 -13.81
N ILE A 120 11.53 -12.90 -13.02
CA ILE A 120 10.42 -11.98 -12.83
C ILE A 120 10.92 -10.84 -11.94
N GLN A 121 11.07 -9.66 -12.54
CA GLN A 121 11.62 -8.47 -11.87
C GLN A 121 10.52 -7.42 -11.60
N GLN A 122 9.27 -7.75 -11.86
CA GLN A 122 8.15 -6.86 -11.60
C GLN A 122 7.41 -7.28 -10.35
N VAL A 123 7.19 -6.32 -9.47
CA VAL A 123 6.48 -6.50 -8.22
C VAL A 123 5.19 -5.71 -8.26
N MET A 124 4.08 -6.38 -8.07
CA MET A 124 2.79 -5.74 -7.81
C MET A 124 2.63 -5.57 -6.31
N MET A 125 2.46 -4.34 -5.89
CA MET A 125 2.13 -3.96 -4.54
C MET A 125 0.63 -3.70 -4.42
N LYS A 126 -0.03 -4.35 -3.48
CA LYS A 126 -1.39 -4.09 -3.06
C LYS A 126 -1.38 -3.56 -1.63
N VAL A 127 -1.91 -2.36 -1.44
CA VAL A 127 -2.08 -1.78 -0.10
C VAL A 127 -3.56 -1.76 0.22
N ARG A 128 -3.90 -2.04 1.46
CA ARG A 128 -5.28 -2.08 1.93
C ARG A 128 -5.40 -1.23 3.17
N PHE A 129 -6.10 -0.09 3.04
CA PHE A 129 -6.49 0.76 4.15
C PHE A 129 -7.89 0.37 4.57
N ALA A 130 -8.06 -0.14 5.76
CA ALA A 130 -9.36 -0.45 6.33
C ALA A 130 -9.55 0.35 7.62
N GLU A 131 -10.59 1.17 7.67
CA GLU A 131 -10.97 1.93 8.86
C GLU A 131 -12.43 1.68 9.18
N MET A 132 -12.72 1.51 10.46
CA MET A 132 -14.07 1.39 10.98
C MET A 132 -14.24 2.34 12.14
N SER A 133 -15.18 3.26 12.03
CA SER A 133 -15.56 4.18 13.11
C SER A 133 -16.94 3.83 13.63
N ARG A 134 -17.09 3.81 14.95
CA ARG A 134 -18.35 3.61 15.63
C ARG A 134 -18.60 4.79 16.57
N SER A 135 -19.79 5.37 16.50
CA SER A 135 -20.23 6.38 17.43
C SER A 135 -21.49 5.93 18.17
N VAL A 136 -21.49 6.10 19.46
CA VAL A 136 -22.69 5.88 20.29
C VAL A 136 -22.91 7.14 21.12
N SER A 137 -24.07 7.73 20.96
CA SER A 137 -24.51 8.88 21.78
C SER A 137 -25.80 8.51 22.49
N LYS A 138 -25.83 8.71 23.80
CA LYS A 138 -27.01 8.51 24.63
C LYS A 138 -27.22 9.76 25.47
N SER A 139 -28.38 10.35 25.36
CA SER A 139 -28.79 11.45 26.21
C SER A 139 -30.08 11.10 26.92
N LEU A 140 -30.10 11.35 28.21
CA LEU A 140 -31.28 11.26 29.04
C LEU A 140 -31.38 12.57 29.78
N SER A 141 -32.46 13.30 29.55
CA SER A 141 -32.75 14.51 30.29
C SER A 141 -34.13 14.45 30.90
N ALA A 142 -34.23 14.91 32.13
CA ALA A 142 -35.48 15.11 32.82
C ALA A 142 -35.63 16.60 33.17
N SER A 143 -36.72 17.19 32.77
CA SER A 143 -37.01 18.59 33.03
C SER A 143 -38.34 18.71 33.80
N LEU A 144 -38.28 19.25 34.99
CA LEU A 144 -39.45 19.56 35.79
C LEU A 144 -39.78 21.05 35.67
N ALA A 145 -40.98 21.36 35.32
CA ALA A 145 -41.47 22.73 35.30
C ALA A 145 -42.67 22.90 36.29
N LEU A 146 -42.60 23.94 37.04
CA LEU A 146 -43.66 24.36 37.93
C LEU A 146 -44.13 25.76 37.51
N ASN A 147 -45.39 25.90 37.25
CA ASN A 147 -46.00 27.18 36.91
C ASN A 147 -47.27 27.34 37.74
N GLY A 148 -47.40 28.43 38.48
CA GLY A 148 -48.58 28.65 39.29
C GLY A 148 -48.56 29.94 40.14
N LEU A 149 -49.67 30.25 40.67
CA LEU A 149 -49.88 31.36 41.62
C LEU A 149 -50.04 30.79 42.99
N VAL A 150 -49.21 31.23 43.92
CA VAL A 150 -49.44 30.97 45.38
C VAL A 150 -50.04 32.20 45.98
N GLY A 151 -51.35 32.13 46.19
CA GLY A 151 -52.11 33.29 46.57
C GLY A 151 -52.34 34.25 45.37
N ASN A 152 -52.85 35.46 45.65
CA ASN A 152 -53.13 36.42 44.57
C ASN A 152 -51.91 37.18 44.02
N ASP A 153 -50.74 37.10 44.68
CA ASP A 153 -49.61 37.97 44.40
C ASP A 153 -48.27 37.26 44.14
N LEU A 154 -48.13 35.95 44.29
CA LEU A 154 -46.90 35.24 44.11
C LEU A 154 -46.95 34.26 42.95
N ALA A 155 -46.29 34.56 41.85
CA ALA A 155 -46.06 33.64 40.72
C ALA A 155 -44.81 32.81 40.96
N ILE A 156 -44.96 31.50 40.94
CA ILE A 156 -43.82 30.55 40.96
C ILE A 156 -43.58 30.03 39.55
N ASN A 157 -42.42 30.39 39.00
CA ASN A 157 -41.93 29.81 37.79
C ASN A 157 -40.56 29.20 38.09
N GLY A 158 -40.46 27.90 37.96
CA GLY A 158 -39.20 27.18 38.21
C GLY A 158 -39.07 25.97 37.30
N GLY A 159 -37.84 25.61 36.95
CA GLY A 159 -37.54 24.44 36.16
C GLY A 159 -36.08 23.97 36.34
N THR A 160 -35.84 22.71 36.06
CA THR A 160 -34.53 22.08 36.23
C THR A 160 -33.63 22.20 34.99
N ASN A 161 -34.18 22.64 33.85
CA ASN A 161 -33.41 22.89 32.65
C ASN A 161 -33.76 24.27 32.07
N THR A 162 -32.81 24.93 31.46
CA THR A 162 -32.82 26.33 31.07
C THR A 162 -34.10 26.90 30.47
N THR A 163 -34.31 28.14 30.76
CA THR A 163 -35.34 29.13 30.46
C THR A 163 -36.34 28.91 29.32
N ASN A 164 -35.98 28.20 28.26
CA ASN A 164 -36.89 27.95 27.14
C ASN A 164 -37.81 26.73 27.38
N THR A 165 -37.37 25.76 28.17
CA THR A 165 -38.12 24.51 28.39
C THR A 165 -39.30 24.73 29.36
N ALA A 166 -39.13 25.55 30.37
CA ALA A 166 -40.22 25.87 31.31
C ALA A 166 -41.40 26.59 30.62
N GLY A 167 -41.11 27.55 29.74
CA GLY A 167 -42.10 28.21 28.90
C GLY A 167 -42.75 27.28 27.88
N ALA A 168 -42.01 26.39 27.29
CA ALA A 168 -42.51 25.38 26.36
C ALA A 168 -43.41 24.34 27.06
N ILE A 169 -43.05 23.89 28.25
CA ILE A 169 -43.86 22.97 29.05
C ILE A 169 -45.15 23.64 29.51
N ALA A 170 -45.08 24.88 29.95
CA ALA A 170 -46.28 25.65 30.36
C ALA A 170 -47.24 25.86 29.18
N ASN A 171 -46.71 26.17 27.99
CA ASN A 171 -47.52 26.32 26.76
C ASN A 171 -48.13 24.99 26.32
N SER A 172 -47.42 23.88 26.50
CA SER A 172 -47.90 22.53 26.15
C SER A 172 -49.05 22.07 27.05
N LEU A 173 -49.02 22.45 28.34
CA LEU A 173 -50.10 22.18 29.29
C LEU A 173 -51.35 23.02 29.00
N GLY A 174 -51.20 24.16 28.33
CA GLY A 174 -52.32 25.00 27.84
C GLY A 174 -52.91 24.52 26.48
N GLY A 175 -52.58 23.37 25.99
CA GLY A 175 -53.16 22.78 24.76
C GLY A 175 -52.51 23.23 23.44
N THR A 176 -51.38 23.92 23.48
CA THR A 176 -50.57 24.24 22.33
C THR A 176 -49.44 23.19 22.18
N THR A 177 -49.08 22.89 20.95
CA THR A 177 -48.13 21.81 20.55
C THR A 177 -46.92 21.66 21.46
N PRO A 178 -46.50 20.41 21.79
CA PRO A 178 -45.28 20.17 22.54
C PRO A 178 -44.08 20.77 21.81
N ALA A 179 -43.19 21.42 22.57
CA ALA A 179 -41.93 21.89 22.03
C ALA A 179 -41.08 20.67 21.62
N SER A 180 -41.27 20.24 20.40
CA SER A 180 -40.51 19.18 19.80
C SER A 180 -39.25 19.78 19.21
N ASN A 181 -38.14 19.62 19.88
CA ASN A 181 -36.86 19.57 19.17
C ASN A 181 -36.76 18.20 18.48
N SER A 182 -36.63 18.21 17.22
CA SER A 182 -36.99 17.27 16.17
C SER A 182 -36.43 15.86 16.22
N ASN A 183 -35.76 15.39 17.26
CA ASN A 183 -35.00 14.14 17.19
C ASN A 183 -35.07 13.21 18.40
N ALA A 184 -35.80 13.56 19.45
CA ALA A 184 -35.80 12.75 20.65
C ALA A 184 -37.18 12.11 20.93
N GLY A 185 -37.18 10.90 21.45
CA GLY A 185 -38.37 10.38 22.11
C GLY A 185 -38.61 11.22 23.36
N ALA A 186 -39.65 12.04 23.35
CA ALA A 186 -40.03 12.88 24.48
C ALA A 186 -41.38 12.44 25.03
N VAL A 187 -41.49 12.38 26.35
CA VAL A 187 -42.73 12.09 27.04
C VAL A 187 -43.02 13.24 28.04
N LEU A 188 -44.13 13.88 27.85
CA LEU A 188 -44.58 14.94 28.72
C LEU A 188 -45.68 14.45 29.64
N PHE A 189 -45.46 14.55 30.94
CA PHE A 189 -46.47 14.34 31.98
C PHE A 189 -46.87 15.69 32.56
N GLY A 190 -48.11 16.00 32.51
CA GLY A 190 -48.62 17.24 33.10
C GLY A 190 -49.85 16.99 33.94
N PHE A 191 -49.95 17.65 35.10
CA PHE A 191 -51.11 17.65 35.92
C PHE A 191 -51.33 19.03 36.63
N ASN A 192 -52.55 19.32 36.91
CA ASN A 192 -52.92 20.56 37.59
C ASN A 192 -53.24 20.26 39.05
N ALA A 193 -52.59 20.94 39.96
CA ALA A 193 -52.84 20.87 41.41
C ALA A 193 -53.32 22.24 41.87
N GLY A 194 -54.65 22.45 41.81
CA GLY A 194 -55.28 23.76 42.09
C GLY A 194 -54.86 24.83 41.07
N SER A 195 -54.23 25.91 41.53
CA SER A 195 -53.74 27.00 40.71
C SER A 195 -52.26 26.69 40.12
N THR A 196 -51.70 25.57 40.53
CA THR A 196 -50.34 25.23 40.14
C THR A 196 -50.36 24.15 39.07
N GLN A 197 -49.64 24.38 37.98
CA GLN A 197 -49.37 23.41 36.94
C GLN A 197 -47.99 22.78 37.13
N VAL A 198 -47.93 21.44 37.08
CA VAL A 198 -46.74 20.68 37.20
C VAL A 198 -46.52 19.94 35.86
N GLY A 199 -45.38 20.17 35.24
CA GLY A 199 -44.98 19.48 34.01
C GLY A 199 -43.65 18.77 34.19
N LEU A 200 -43.60 17.49 33.81
CA LEU A 200 -42.39 16.69 33.75
C LEU A 200 -42.15 16.27 32.31
N LEU A 201 -41.09 16.76 31.72
CA LEU A 201 -40.64 16.35 30.38
C LEU A 201 -39.46 15.38 30.54
N LEU A 202 -39.65 14.19 30.01
CA LEU A 202 -38.59 13.19 29.89
C LEU A 202 -38.17 13.09 28.42
N GLU A 203 -36.89 13.32 28.14
CA GLU A 203 -36.33 13.18 26.82
C GLU A 203 -35.24 12.11 26.84
N ALA A 204 -35.35 11.13 25.95
CA ALA A 204 -34.38 10.08 25.79
C ALA A 204 -34.02 9.94 24.32
N LEU A 205 -32.73 9.98 24.02
CA LEU A 205 -32.21 9.80 22.68
C LEU A 205 -31.03 8.82 22.71
N GLU A 206 -31.09 7.81 21.86
CA GLU A 206 -29.98 6.94 21.59
C GLU A 206 -29.65 6.97 20.08
N GLN A 207 -28.45 7.35 19.73
CA GLN A 207 -27.97 7.35 18.37
C GLN A 207 -26.76 6.40 18.25
N LYS A 208 -26.79 5.56 17.24
CA LYS A 208 -25.67 4.65 16.90
C LYS A 208 -25.29 4.88 15.45
N GLY A 209 -24.03 5.18 15.22
CA GLY A 209 -23.46 5.35 13.91
C GLY A 209 -22.33 4.35 13.69
N ALA A 210 -22.22 3.82 12.48
CA ALA A 210 -21.06 3.05 12.06
C ALA A 210 -20.68 3.51 10.66
N VAL A 211 -19.39 3.82 10.48
CA VAL A 211 -18.82 4.24 9.20
C VAL A 211 -17.69 3.29 8.89
N ARG A 212 -17.65 2.77 7.67
CA ARG A 212 -16.56 1.94 7.16
C ARG A 212 -15.91 2.64 5.99
N PHE A 213 -14.59 2.74 6.03
CA PHE A 213 -13.78 3.22 4.93
C PHE A 213 -12.84 2.11 4.45
N LEU A 214 -12.77 1.90 3.15
CA LEU A 214 -11.88 0.92 2.54
C LEU A 214 -11.26 1.53 1.28
N ALA A 215 -9.93 1.50 1.19
CA ALA A 215 -9.18 1.86 -0.02
C ALA A 215 -8.14 0.79 -0.32
N GLU A 216 -8.10 0.33 -1.57
CA GLU A 216 -7.20 -0.74 -2.01
C GLU A 216 -6.42 -0.32 -3.27
N PRO A 217 -5.43 0.59 -3.17
CA PRO A 217 -4.56 0.88 -4.30
C PRO A 217 -3.66 -0.30 -4.61
N ASN A 218 -3.43 -0.52 -5.91
CA ASN A 218 -2.45 -1.47 -6.40
C ASN A 218 -1.63 -0.84 -7.54
N LEU A 219 -0.36 -1.18 -7.59
CA LEU A 219 0.57 -0.62 -8.54
C LEU A 219 1.68 -1.63 -8.81
N VAL A 220 2.22 -1.62 -10.02
CA VAL A 220 3.32 -2.51 -10.44
C VAL A 220 4.57 -1.68 -10.71
N ALA A 221 5.71 -2.14 -10.22
CA ALA A 221 7.01 -1.54 -10.45
C ALA A 221 8.06 -2.59 -10.84
N LEU A 222 9.09 -2.17 -11.56
CA LEU A 222 10.29 -2.95 -11.76
C LEU A 222 11.14 -2.95 -10.48
N SER A 223 11.85 -4.04 -10.24
CA SER A 223 12.81 -4.13 -9.14
C SER A 223 13.84 -3.00 -9.20
N GLY A 224 13.98 -2.23 -8.11
CA GLY A 224 14.87 -1.09 -7.99
C GLY A 224 14.36 0.22 -8.59
N GLN A 225 13.15 0.26 -9.15
CA GLN A 225 12.54 1.47 -9.69
C GLN A 225 11.40 1.95 -8.80
N GLU A 226 11.33 3.28 -8.62
CA GLU A 226 10.22 3.91 -7.93
C GLU A 226 8.98 3.95 -8.83
N ALA A 227 7.84 3.60 -8.26
CA ALA A 227 6.54 3.82 -8.89
C ALA A 227 5.65 4.63 -7.96
N THR A 228 4.93 5.57 -8.55
CA THR A 228 4.00 6.46 -7.85
C THR A 228 2.61 6.35 -8.44
N PHE A 229 1.60 6.43 -7.58
CA PHE A 229 0.20 6.41 -7.95
C PHE A 229 -0.56 7.43 -7.13
N LEU A 230 -1.40 8.23 -7.77
CA LEU A 230 -2.31 9.17 -7.13
C LEU A 230 -3.70 9.03 -7.77
N ALA A 231 -4.69 8.70 -6.96
CA ALA A 231 -6.09 8.72 -7.34
C ALA A 231 -6.86 9.67 -6.43
N GLY A 232 -7.24 10.83 -6.96
CA GLY A 232 -7.89 11.88 -6.19
C GLY A 232 -8.09 13.14 -7.01
N GLY A 233 -7.99 14.28 -6.35
CA GLY A 233 -8.11 15.60 -6.96
C GLY A 233 -7.09 16.57 -6.37
N GLU A 234 -7.22 17.83 -6.74
CA GLU A 234 -6.41 18.92 -6.21
C GLU A 234 -7.32 19.96 -5.55
N TYR A 235 -6.96 20.38 -4.35
CA TYR A 235 -7.69 21.40 -3.60
C TYR A 235 -6.93 22.73 -3.70
N PRO A 236 -7.59 23.82 -4.16
CA PRO A 236 -6.98 25.15 -4.25
C PRO A 236 -6.87 25.78 -2.87
N VAL A 237 -5.64 26.04 -2.41
CA VAL A 237 -5.37 26.74 -1.17
C VAL A 237 -4.88 28.15 -1.49
N PRO A 238 -5.57 29.21 -1.04
CA PRO A 238 -5.09 30.57 -1.22
C PRO A 238 -3.87 30.82 -0.32
N VAL A 239 -2.81 31.35 -0.91
CA VAL A 239 -1.57 31.74 -0.22
C VAL A 239 -1.40 33.24 -0.35
N ALA A 240 -1.24 33.92 0.78
CA ALA A 240 -0.95 35.34 0.76
C ALA A 240 0.43 35.62 0.19
N GLN A 241 0.51 36.49 -0.77
CA GLN A 241 1.76 36.99 -1.35
C GLN A 241 2.01 38.43 -0.94
N THR A 242 3.25 38.86 -0.92
CA THR A 242 3.63 40.25 -0.57
C THR A 242 2.91 41.23 -1.50
N GLY A 243 2.11 42.16 -0.96
CA GLY A 243 1.44 43.19 -1.74
C GLY A 243 -0.04 42.97 -2.04
N ASP A 244 -0.81 42.38 -1.14
CA ASP A 244 -2.28 42.19 -1.23
C ASP A 244 -2.76 41.33 -2.42
N GLN A 245 -1.83 40.56 -3.02
CA GLN A 245 -2.14 39.61 -4.07
C GLN A 245 -2.34 38.22 -3.46
N ILE A 246 -3.40 37.53 -3.87
CA ILE A 246 -3.68 36.15 -3.49
C ILE A 246 -3.20 35.25 -4.61
N SER A 247 -2.27 34.35 -4.31
CA SER A 247 -1.88 33.24 -5.18
C SER A 247 -2.62 31.97 -4.75
N VAL A 248 -2.88 31.08 -5.68
CA VAL A 248 -3.54 29.80 -5.39
C VAL A 248 -2.53 28.67 -5.56
N GLN A 249 -2.32 27.92 -4.49
CA GLN A 249 -1.53 26.68 -4.53
C GLN A 249 -2.46 25.48 -4.51
N TYR A 250 -2.30 24.59 -5.48
CA TYR A 250 -3.05 23.35 -5.53
C TYR A 250 -2.35 22.29 -4.68
N LYS A 251 -3.11 21.66 -3.76
CA LYS A 251 -2.64 20.55 -2.94
C LYS A 251 -3.38 19.26 -3.34
N PRO A 252 -2.67 18.19 -3.74
CA PRO A 252 -3.30 16.93 -4.07
C PRO A 252 -3.92 16.29 -2.83
N PHE A 253 -5.07 15.66 -3.00
CA PHE A 253 -5.74 14.84 -2.02
C PHE A 253 -6.29 13.57 -2.66
N GLY A 254 -6.54 12.54 -1.88
CA GLY A 254 -7.02 11.25 -2.33
C GLY A 254 -6.14 10.11 -1.83
N VAL A 255 -6.03 9.05 -2.62
CA VAL A 255 -5.20 7.88 -2.33
C VAL A 255 -3.86 8.03 -3.06
N GLU A 256 -2.79 8.10 -2.31
CA GLU A 256 -1.41 8.27 -2.79
C GLU A 256 -0.58 7.06 -2.35
N MET A 257 0.22 6.55 -3.26
CA MET A 257 1.15 5.45 -2.98
C MET A 257 2.43 5.64 -3.80
N SER A 258 3.58 5.50 -3.13
CA SER A 258 4.90 5.42 -3.75
C SER A 258 5.64 4.25 -3.13
N PHE A 259 6.30 3.44 -3.95
CA PHE A 259 7.09 2.35 -3.44
C PHE A 259 8.27 1.99 -4.36
N ILE A 260 9.33 1.44 -3.74
CA ILE A 260 10.51 0.94 -4.42
C ILE A 260 10.69 -0.53 -4.01
N PRO A 261 10.38 -1.49 -4.89
CA PRO A 261 10.62 -2.89 -4.60
C PRO A 261 12.05 -3.27 -4.97
N ARG A 262 12.66 -4.16 -4.20
CA ARG A 262 13.95 -4.80 -4.53
C ARG A 262 13.82 -6.29 -4.34
N VAL A 263 13.85 -7.04 -5.44
CA VAL A 263 13.88 -8.51 -5.40
C VAL A 263 15.30 -8.95 -5.02
N VAL A 264 15.43 -9.51 -3.82
CA VAL A 264 16.72 -9.90 -3.24
C VAL A 264 17.10 -11.32 -3.64
N ASP A 265 16.17 -12.24 -3.55
CA ASP A 265 16.31 -13.64 -4.00
C ASP A 265 15.01 -14.05 -4.71
N LYS A 266 14.88 -15.30 -5.12
CA LYS A 266 13.80 -15.82 -5.97
C LYS A 266 12.39 -15.37 -5.58
N ASP A 267 12.09 -15.28 -4.30
CA ASP A 267 10.78 -14.95 -3.75
C ASP A 267 10.82 -13.86 -2.67
N LEU A 268 12.01 -13.39 -2.28
CA LEU A 268 12.19 -12.41 -1.21
C LEU A 268 12.23 -11.00 -1.78
N ILE A 269 11.33 -10.16 -1.31
CA ILE A 269 11.12 -8.79 -1.79
C ILE A 269 11.35 -7.84 -0.62
N ASN A 270 12.32 -6.95 -0.75
CA ASN A 270 12.50 -5.81 0.14
C ASN A 270 11.74 -4.63 -0.47
N LEU A 271 10.91 -3.98 0.34
CA LEU A 271 9.99 -2.95 -0.06
C LEU A 271 10.19 -1.70 0.79
N GLU A 272 10.47 -0.60 0.14
CA GLU A 272 10.34 0.74 0.70
C GLU A 272 9.02 1.33 0.21
N LEU A 273 8.09 1.60 1.13
CA LEU A 273 6.72 2.00 0.85
C LEU A 273 6.38 3.29 1.57
N LYS A 274 5.75 4.19 0.84
CA LYS A 274 5.05 5.35 1.36
C LYS A 274 3.63 5.35 0.82
N ALA A 275 2.65 5.29 1.70
CA ALA A 275 1.24 5.26 1.32
C ALA A 275 0.43 6.23 2.19
N ALA A 276 -0.46 6.96 1.57
CA ALA A 276 -1.29 7.95 2.24
C ALA A 276 -2.71 7.94 1.66
N VAL A 277 -3.67 8.21 2.54
CA VAL A 277 -5.04 8.50 2.15
C VAL A 277 -5.44 9.81 2.80
N SER A 278 -5.88 10.75 1.97
CA SER A 278 -6.33 12.05 2.42
C SER A 278 -7.72 12.38 1.88
N ALA A 279 -8.52 13.02 2.70
CA ALA A 279 -9.85 13.47 2.35
C ALA A 279 -10.08 14.90 2.86
N ILE A 280 -10.93 15.66 2.18
CA ILE A 280 -11.33 16.98 2.61
C ILE A 280 -12.33 16.82 3.77
N ASP A 281 -12.06 17.51 4.87
CA ASP A 281 -12.95 17.60 6.01
C ASP A 281 -13.65 18.96 6.02
N ALA A 282 -14.87 18.99 5.52
CA ALA A 282 -15.68 20.20 5.49
C ALA A 282 -16.22 20.60 6.87
N SER A 283 -16.19 19.70 7.86
CA SER A 283 -16.67 19.98 9.22
C SER A 283 -15.72 20.87 9.99
N ASN A 284 -14.42 20.80 9.65
CA ASN A 284 -13.35 21.60 10.25
C ASN A 284 -12.82 22.57 9.20
N SER A 285 -13.46 23.74 9.09
CA SER A 285 -13.00 24.80 8.20
C SER A 285 -12.49 25.99 9.01
N VAL A 286 -11.47 26.66 8.47
CA VAL A 286 -10.94 27.92 9.00
C VAL A 286 -11.40 29.05 8.10
N SER A 287 -12.16 29.98 8.65
CA SER A 287 -12.58 31.19 7.94
C SER A 287 -11.47 32.25 8.00
N LEU A 288 -10.96 32.65 6.84
CA LEU A 288 -9.93 33.70 6.73
C LEU A 288 -10.50 35.12 6.75
N GLY A 289 -11.81 35.28 6.92
CA GLY A 289 -12.47 36.54 6.66
C GLY A 289 -12.74 36.73 5.17
N ASN A 290 -13.42 37.81 4.79
CA ASN A 290 -13.79 38.09 3.39
C ASN A 290 -14.54 36.98 2.63
N GLY A 291 -15.18 36.05 3.36
CA GLY A 291 -15.98 34.97 2.74
C GLY A 291 -15.17 33.76 2.21
N PHE A 292 -13.91 33.64 2.57
CA PHE A 292 -13.07 32.47 2.22
C PHE A 292 -13.00 31.50 3.40
N ASP A 293 -13.54 30.32 3.21
CA ASP A 293 -13.42 29.18 4.13
C ASP A 293 -12.48 28.15 3.55
N ILE A 294 -11.43 27.81 4.29
CA ILE A 294 -10.48 26.74 3.92
C ILE A 294 -10.83 25.51 4.75
N SER A 295 -11.20 24.43 4.05
CA SER A 295 -11.46 23.12 4.67
C SER A 295 -10.16 22.48 5.15
N ALA A 296 -10.23 21.77 6.27
CA ALA A 296 -9.15 20.95 6.76
C ALA A 296 -9.01 19.65 5.91
N PHE A 297 -7.85 19.00 6.05
CA PHE A 297 -7.62 17.68 5.47
C PHE A 297 -7.46 16.66 6.58
N THR A 298 -8.18 15.55 6.49
CA THR A 298 -7.84 14.35 7.22
C THR A 298 -6.84 13.55 6.41
N ARG A 299 -5.71 13.14 7.03
CA ARG A 299 -4.65 12.39 6.36
C ARG A 299 -4.23 11.20 7.21
N ARG A 300 -4.17 10.03 6.59
CA ARG A 300 -3.65 8.79 7.14
C ARG A 300 -2.47 8.38 6.30
N GLU A 301 -1.30 8.36 6.90
CA GLU A 301 -0.04 8.14 6.18
C GLU A 301 0.80 7.11 6.91
N THR A 302 1.48 6.27 6.15
CA THR A 302 2.50 5.35 6.63
C THR A 302 3.69 5.36 5.70
N SER A 303 4.91 5.32 6.29
CA SER A 303 6.16 5.19 5.57
C SER A 303 7.00 4.16 6.29
N THR A 304 7.38 3.10 5.59
CA THR A 304 8.10 1.98 6.20
C THR A 304 8.90 1.20 5.17
N THR A 305 9.88 0.45 5.65
CA THR A 305 10.62 -0.52 4.85
C THR A 305 10.39 -1.89 5.46
N VAL A 306 9.94 -2.84 4.64
CA VAL A 306 9.64 -4.21 5.06
C VAL A 306 10.20 -5.23 4.09
N GLU A 307 10.41 -6.43 4.58
CA GLU A 307 10.83 -7.57 3.79
C GLU A 307 9.78 -8.68 3.89
N MET A 308 9.35 -9.20 2.76
CA MET A 308 8.31 -10.23 2.66
C MET A 308 8.54 -11.13 1.46
N ARG A 309 7.92 -12.30 1.47
CA ARG A 309 7.92 -13.21 0.34
C ARG A 309 6.77 -12.95 -0.62
N ASP A 310 6.91 -13.49 -1.83
CA ASP A 310 5.85 -13.45 -2.83
C ASP A 310 4.54 -14.03 -2.29
N GLY A 311 3.45 -13.24 -2.40
CA GLY A 311 2.12 -13.59 -1.93
C GLY A 311 1.86 -13.40 -0.43
N GLU A 312 2.87 -13.04 0.37
CA GLU A 312 2.66 -12.79 1.79
C GLU A 312 1.98 -11.42 2.02
N SER A 313 1.21 -11.36 3.10
CA SER A 313 0.56 -10.13 3.57
C SER A 313 1.06 -9.77 4.95
N PHE A 314 1.29 -8.50 5.18
CA PHE A 314 1.78 -7.97 6.45
C PHE A 314 0.98 -6.73 6.89
N ALA A 315 0.55 -6.70 8.15
CA ALA A 315 -0.05 -5.49 8.72
C ALA A 315 1.05 -4.54 9.18
N ILE A 316 1.25 -3.45 8.47
CA ILE A 316 2.35 -2.50 8.71
C ILE A 316 2.00 -1.38 9.68
N ALA A 317 0.72 -1.08 9.85
CA ALA A 317 0.25 -0.07 10.78
C ALA A 317 -1.14 -0.40 11.29
N GLY A 318 -1.43 0.05 12.49
CA GLY A 318 -2.74 -0.04 13.10
C GLY A 318 -2.93 1.07 14.14
N LEU A 319 -4.16 1.53 14.30
CA LEU A 319 -4.55 2.52 15.29
C LEU A 319 -5.90 2.12 15.87
N LEU A 320 -5.99 2.14 17.17
CA LEU A 320 -7.25 2.03 17.91
C LEU A 320 -7.40 3.28 18.77
N THR A 321 -8.47 4.03 18.55
CA THR A 321 -8.86 5.16 19.41
C THR A 321 -10.21 4.86 20.04
N ASP A 322 -10.36 5.21 21.29
CA ASP A 322 -11.59 5.08 22.06
C ASP A 322 -11.76 6.34 22.90
N ASP A 323 -12.54 7.28 22.38
CA ASP A 323 -12.85 8.52 23.06
C ASP A 323 -14.22 8.41 23.73
N PHE A 324 -14.24 8.72 25.00
CA PHE A 324 -15.40 8.60 25.82
C PHE A 324 -15.60 9.90 26.62
N THR A 325 -16.82 10.42 26.55
CA THR A 325 -17.21 11.62 27.26
C THR A 325 -18.53 11.34 28.00
N ASP A 326 -18.53 11.55 29.27
CA ASP A 326 -19.74 11.48 30.13
C ASP A 326 -19.93 12.80 30.86
N ASN A 327 -21.03 13.49 30.55
CA ASN A 327 -21.40 14.73 31.17
C ASN A 327 -22.71 14.53 31.94
N SER A 328 -22.64 14.69 33.23
CA SER A 328 -23.82 14.64 34.11
C SER A 328 -24.04 16.01 34.76
N SER A 329 -25.25 16.51 34.63
CA SER A 329 -25.72 17.74 35.28
C SER A 329 -26.89 17.41 36.18
N GLN A 330 -26.84 17.81 37.45
CA GLN A 330 -27.89 17.51 38.41
C GLN A 330 -28.17 18.70 39.34
N LEU A 331 -29.38 18.73 39.87
CA LEU A 331 -29.66 19.64 40.97
C LEU A 331 -28.97 19.18 42.26
N PRO A 332 -28.21 20.06 42.94
CA PRO A 332 -27.57 19.71 44.20
C PRO A 332 -28.56 19.14 45.20
N TRP A 333 -28.14 18.10 45.93
CA TRP A 333 -28.86 17.35 46.96
C TRP A 333 -30.03 16.49 46.48
N ILE A 334 -30.91 16.99 45.59
CA ILE A 334 -32.06 16.22 45.08
C ILE A 334 -31.61 15.19 44.04
N GLY A 335 -30.64 15.54 43.22
CA GLY A 335 -30.10 14.63 42.19
C GLY A 335 -29.42 13.38 42.78
N ASP A 336 -29.01 13.41 44.04
CA ASP A 336 -28.37 12.30 44.73
C ASP A 336 -29.36 11.35 45.42
N VAL A 337 -30.64 11.67 45.44
CA VAL A 337 -31.66 10.83 46.08
C VAL A 337 -31.89 9.57 45.26
N PRO A 338 -31.77 8.35 45.83
CA PRO A 338 -32.03 7.11 45.13
C PRO A 338 -33.43 7.10 44.48
N VAL A 339 -33.55 6.65 43.25
CA VAL A 339 -34.76 6.56 42.40
C VAL A 339 -35.29 7.93 41.96
N LEU A 340 -35.51 8.86 42.87
CA LEU A 340 -36.05 10.22 42.56
C LEU A 340 -34.99 11.10 41.88
N GLY A 341 -33.69 10.93 42.19
CA GLY A 341 -32.64 11.74 41.62
C GLY A 341 -32.54 11.65 40.09
N ALA A 342 -32.98 10.55 39.48
CA ALA A 342 -33.02 10.40 38.02
C ALA A 342 -33.94 11.43 37.33
N LEU A 343 -34.94 11.96 38.01
CA LEU A 343 -35.86 13.01 37.53
C LEU A 343 -35.27 14.42 37.62
N PHE A 344 -34.15 14.58 38.31
CA PHE A 344 -33.46 15.86 38.54
C PHE A 344 -32.04 15.85 38.01
N ARG A 345 -31.71 14.86 37.16
CA ARG A 345 -30.39 14.66 36.54
C ARG A 345 -30.53 14.55 35.03
N SER A 346 -29.60 15.19 34.34
CA SER A 346 -29.42 15.03 32.91
C SER A 346 -28.08 14.36 32.70
N ALA A 347 -28.03 13.29 31.90
CA ALA A 347 -26.80 12.58 31.53
C ALA A 347 -26.64 12.56 30.00
N ASN A 348 -25.46 12.91 29.54
CA ASN A 348 -25.10 12.84 28.15
C ASN A 348 -23.83 12.01 28.02
N TYR A 349 -24.00 10.84 27.46
CA TYR A 349 -22.91 9.86 27.20
C TYR A 349 -22.59 9.85 25.72
N GLN A 350 -21.33 10.06 25.37
CA GLN A 350 -20.84 9.96 24.00
C GLN A 350 -19.61 9.12 23.99
N ARG A 351 -19.57 8.13 23.08
CA ARG A 351 -18.41 7.29 22.83
C ARG A 351 -18.15 7.21 21.34
N SER A 352 -16.91 7.46 20.97
CA SER A 352 -16.41 7.37 19.59
C SER A 352 -15.22 6.43 19.56
N GLN A 353 -15.32 5.35 18.78
CA GLN A 353 -14.27 4.38 18.58
C GLN A 353 -13.87 4.37 17.12
N SER A 354 -12.57 4.40 16.84
CA SER A 354 -12.05 4.25 15.49
C SER A 354 -10.92 3.23 15.48
N GLU A 355 -11.02 2.30 14.55
CA GLU A 355 -10.03 1.25 14.30
C GLU A 355 -9.50 1.42 12.89
N LEU A 356 -8.19 1.57 12.73
CA LEU A 356 -7.49 1.65 11.45
C LEU A 356 -6.49 0.50 11.35
N VAL A 357 -6.47 -0.19 10.21
CA VAL A 357 -5.47 -1.19 9.89
C VAL A 357 -4.98 -0.96 8.46
N ILE A 358 -3.65 -1.01 8.28
CA ILE A 358 -3.01 -0.91 6.97
C ILE A 358 -2.27 -2.21 6.70
N ILE A 359 -2.71 -2.92 5.66
CA ILE A 359 -2.17 -4.21 5.25
C ILE A 359 -1.53 -4.06 3.88
N ILE A 360 -0.38 -4.66 3.69
CA ILE A 360 0.30 -4.74 2.40
C ILE A 360 0.41 -6.19 1.95
N THR A 361 0.41 -6.38 0.63
CA THR A 361 0.66 -7.66 -0.02
C THR A 361 1.52 -7.42 -1.25
N ALA A 362 2.60 -8.16 -1.41
CA ALA A 362 3.48 -8.07 -2.56
C ALA A 362 3.38 -9.33 -3.41
N HIS A 363 3.35 -9.17 -4.73
CA HIS A 363 3.35 -10.28 -5.69
C HIS A 363 4.38 -10.06 -6.79
N LEU A 364 5.11 -11.10 -7.13
CA LEU A 364 5.90 -11.14 -8.36
C LEU A 364 4.97 -11.38 -9.54
N VAL A 365 4.98 -10.49 -10.52
CA VAL A 365 4.05 -10.54 -11.65
C VAL A 365 4.78 -10.51 -13.00
N THR A 366 4.20 -11.19 -13.97
CA THR A 366 4.64 -11.16 -15.36
C THR A 366 3.63 -10.43 -16.22
N PRO A 367 4.07 -9.63 -17.21
CA PRO A 367 3.17 -9.01 -18.17
C PRO A 367 2.32 -10.06 -18.90
N THR A 368 1.05 -9.73 -19.11
CA THR A 368 0.14 -10.56 -19.90
C THR A 368 -0.33 -9.81 -21.14
N ARG A 369 -0.94 -10.50 -22.10
CA ARG A 369 -1.47 -9.87 -23.31
C ARG A 369 -2.72 -9.07 -22.96
N GLY A 370 -2.87 -7.87 -23.56
CA GLY A 370 -3.97 -6.95 -23.29
C GLY A 370 -5.37 -7.55 -23.48
N GLU A 371 -5.53 -8.51 -24.41
CA GLU A 371 -6.80 -9.22 -24.65
C GLU A 371 -7.28 -10.08 -23.45
N ALA A 372 -6.36 -10.41 -22.53
CA ALA A 372 -6.70 -11.16 -21.30
C ALA A 372 -7.16 -10.24 -20.14
N LEU A 373 -7.07 -8.91 -20.33
CA LEU A 373 -7.44 -7.92 -19.30
C LEU A 373 -8.84 -7.39 -19.58
N ALA A 374 -9.76 -7.61 -18.63
CA ALA A 374 -11.12 -7.07 -18.69
C ALA A 374 -11.17 -5.67 -18.06
N LEU A 375 -11.76 -4.73 -18.76
CA LEU A 375 -11.99 -3.38 -18.23
C LEU A 375 -13.31 -3.34 -17.44
N PRO A 376 -13.41 -2.50 -16.39
CA PRO A 376 -14.66 -2.29 -15.68
C PRO A 376 -15.81 -1.84 -16.60
N THR A 377 -15.48 -1.06 -17.63
CA THR A 377 -16.43 -0.58 -18.65
C THR A 377 -16.99 -1.67 -19.54
N ASP A 378 -16.33 -2.82 -19.64
CA ASP A 378 -16.79 -3.94 -20.47
C ASP A 378 -18.00 -4.67 -19.86
N ARG A 379 -18.22 -4.47 -18.57
CA ARG A 379 -19.31 -5.09 -17.79
C ARG A 379 -20.63 -4.33 -17.90
N ILE A 380 -20.57 -3.04 -18.21
CA ILE A 380 -21.76 -2.17 -18.25
C ILE A 380 -21.84 -1.56 -19.64
N LYS A 381 -22.92 -1.87 -20.35
CA LYS A 381 -23.27 -1.16 -21.59
C LYS A 381 -24.23 -0.04 -21.25
N PRO A 382 -23.99 1.19 -21.76
CA PRO A 382 -24.97 2.25 -21.62
C PRO A 382 -26.28 1.81 -22.27
N PRO A 383 -27.45 2.12 -21.67
CA PRO A 383 -28.73 1.79 -22.23
C PRO A 383 -28.95 2.60 -23.51
N THR A 384 -29.74 2.07 -24.44
CA THR A 384 -30.24 2.84 -25.58
C THR A 384 -31.26 3.85 -25.09
N GLU A 385 -31.50 4.92 -25.87
CA GLU A 385 -32.51 5.95 -25.55
C GLU A 385 -33.89 5.33 -25.29
N SER A 386 -34.27 4.32 -26.07
CA SER A 386 -35.54 3.61 -25.86
C SER A 386 -35.59 2.80 -24.58
N GLU A 387 -34.47 2.20 -24.14
CA GLU A 387 -34.39 1.47 -22.88
C GLU A 387 -34.39 2.41 -21.68
N LEU A 388 -33.77 3.59 -21.82
CA LEU A 388 -33.77 4.61 -20.79
C LEU A 388 -35.17 5.23 -20.61
N PHE A 389 -35.79 5.71 -21.69
CA PHE A 389 -37.03 6.49 -21.62
C PHE A 389 -38.28 5.63 -21.54
N LEU A 390 -38.32 4.42 -22.16
CA LEU A 390 -39.51 3.57 -22.16
C LEU A 390 -39.47 2.52 -21.01
N SER A 391 -38.29 2.05 -20.60
CA SER A 391 -38.17 0.98 -19.64
C SER A 391 -37.54 1.41 -18.31
N GLY A 392 -37.07 2.67 -18.18
CA GLY A 392 -36.43 3.20 -16.99
C GLY A 392 -35.13 2.46 -16.60
N ARG A 393 -34.50 1.75 -17.55
CA ARG A 393 -33.27 1.02 -17.29
C ARG A 393 -32.07 1.94 -17.38
N THR A 394 -31.28 2.00 -16.33
CA THR A 394 -30.07 2.86 -16.22
C THR A 394 -28.80 2.13 -16.69
N SER A 395 -28.82 0.80 -16.73
CA SER A 395 -27.68 -0.01 -17.19
C SER A 395 -28.14 -1.35 -17.76
N LYS A 396 -27.36 -1.90 -18.69
CA LYS A 396 -27.54 -3.26 -19.22
C LYS A 396 -26.30 -4.07 -18.88
N GLY A 397 -26.48 -5.15 -18.14
CA GLY A 397 -25.39 -6.09 -17.90
C GLY A 397 -24.87 -6.65 -19.22
N SER A 398 -23.56 -6.58 -19.45
CA SER A 398 -22.93 -7.26 -20.58
C SER A 398 -22.92 -8.76 -20.29
N THR A 399 -23.45 -9.58 -21.22
CA THR A 399 -23.19 -11.00 -21.23
C THR A 399 -21.69 -11.19 -21.50
N ALA A 400 -20.90 -11.41 -20.42
CA ALA A 400 -19.49 -11.73 -20.57
C ALA A 400 -19.28 -12.97 -21.43
N PRO A 401 -18.23 -13.03 -22.25
CA PRO A 401 -17.93 -14.22 -23.04
C PRO A 401 -17.74 -15.44 -22.11
N THR A 402 -18.49 -16.50 -22.38
CA THR A 402 -18.54 -17.71 -21.53
C THR A 402 -17.34 -18.63 -21.68
N LYS A 403 -16.35 -18.28 -22.51
CA LYS A 403 -15.18 -19.13 -22.83
C LYS A 403 -13.88 -18.33 -22.78
N GLY A 404 -12.80 -18.94 -22.25
CA GLY A 404 -11.45 -18.37 -22.11
C GLY A 404 -11.19 -17.74 -20.75
N ALA A 405 -9.98 -17.20 -20.55
CA ALA A 405 -9.57 -16.56 -19.31
C ALA A 405 -10.51 -15.40 -18.88
N ALA A 406 -11.06 -14.67 -19.83
CA ALA A 406 -12.08 -13.64 -19.58
C ALA A 406 -13.40 -14.22 -19.06
N GLY A 407 -13.77 -15.45 -19.46
CA GLY A 407 -14.94 -16.17 -18.94
C GLY A 407 -14.74 -16.69 -17.53
N GLU A 408 -13.54 -17.09 -17.18
CA GLU A 408 -13.17 -17.51 -15.80
C GLU A 408 -13.20 -16.33 -14.83
N VAL A 409 -12.69 -15.16 -15.25
CA VAL A 409 -12.75 -13.92 -14.47
C VAL A 409 -14.19 -13.44 -14.33
N ALA A 410 -15.03 -13.59 -15.37
CA ALA A 410 -16.44 -13.21 -15.32
C ALA A 410 -17.29 -14.12 -14.41
N LYS A 411 -16.84 -15.34 -14.14
CA LYS A 411 -17.48 -16.29 -13.20
C LYS A 411 -17.08 -16.06 -11.74
N GLN A 412 -16.01 -15.28 -11.52
CA GLN A 412 -15.65 -14.91 -10.15
C GLN A 412 -16.74 -14.01 -9.57
N ASP A 413 -17.29 -14.42 -8.45
CA ASP A 413 -18.25 -13.64 -7.69
C ASP A 413 -17.55 -12.45 -7.06
N PHE A 414 -17.76 -11.27 -7.61
CA PHE A 414 -17.25 -9.99 -7.09
C PHE A 414 -18.25 -9.31 -6.13
N SER A 415 -19.34 -9.98 -5.76
CA SER A 415 -20.28 -9.53 -4.73
C SER A 415 -19.71 -9.62 -3.30
N GLY A 416 -18.54 -10.28 -3.13
CA GLY A 416 -17.70 -10.12 -1.95
C GLY A 416 -17.11 -8.72 -1.88
N SER A 417 -16.37 -8.42 -0.82
CA SER A 417 -15.82 -7.09 -0.45
C SER A 417 -15.04 -6.30 -1.52
N TYR A 418 -15.08 -6.70 -2.79
CA TYR A 418 -14.43 -6.08 -3.94
C TYR A 418 -15.41 -5.53 -5.00
N GLY A 419 -16.72 -5.69 -4.81
CA GLY A 419 -17.72 -5.24 -5.76
C GLY A 419 -18.39 -3.95 -5.30
N TYR A 420 -18.25 -2.85 -6.05
CA TYR A 420 -19.23 -1.78 -6.01
C TYR A 420 -20.48 -2.28 -6.72
N VAL A 421 -21.51 -2.60 -5.97
CA VAL A 421 -22.87 -2.67 -6.50
C VAL A 421 -23.38 -1.24 -6.49
N LEU A 422 -23.47 -0.63 -7.67
CA LEU A 422 -24.31 0.54 -7.87
C LEU A 422 -25.73 -0.01 -8.08
N ASP A 423 -26.55 0.04 -7.01
CA ASP A 423 -27.99 -0.09 -7.11
C ASP A 423 -28.61 1.07 -7.87
#